data_6c59f47a5065977ba08789d6dce15353
#
_entry.id   6c59f47a5065977ba08789d6dce15353
#
_cell.length_a   1.000
_cell.length_b   1.000
_cell.length_c   1.000
_cell.angle_alpha   90.00
_cell.angle_beta   90.00
_cell.angle_gamma   90.00
#
_symmetry.space_group_name_H-M   'P 1'
#
loop_
_entity.id
_entity.type
_entity.pdbx_description
1 polymer ?
#
loop_
_entity_poly.entity_id
_entity_poly.type
_entity_poly.pdbx_seq_one_letter_code
_entity_poly.pdbx_strand_id
1 'polypeptide(L)'
;TGCTVTAQAIDLTEGIQRGTAYASSLTDSENAAAVDFAVRLFQNTVQDGETLLLSPFSVLCALGMTANGAQGETLSQTEAVLGMKKEALNSYLLGWQTHLSQGGQTQLHLANSVWLTADSRPTVNKSFLQTNADYYGAGIYKAPFNDATCKSINAWVREKTDGLIPQIIDAI
;
A
#
# COMPACT_ATOMS: atom_id res chain seq x y z
N THR A 1 -39.85 7.39 -8.86
CA THR A 1 -38.95 6.61 -7.98
C THR A 1 -37.69 6.24 -8.78
N GLY A 2 -36.74 7.17 -8.85
CA GLY A 2 -35.45 6.92 -9.49
C GLY A 2 -34.61 6.05 -8.56
N CYS A 3 -34.25 4.85 -8.98
CA CYS A 3 -33.14 4.09 -8.41
C CYS A 3 -31.85 4.87 -8.71
N THR A 4 -31.34 5.59 -7.74
CA THR A 4 -29.95 6.06 -7.78
C THR A 4 -29.08 4.83 -7.66
N VAL A 5 -28.51 4.37 -8.76
CA VAL A 5 -27.43 3.39 -8.76
C VAL A 5 -26.24 4.11 -8.12
N THR A 6 -26.00 3.82 -6.86
CA THR A 6 -24.75 4.24 -6.19
C THR A 6 -23.62 3.53 -6.94
N ALA A 7 -22.78 4.31 -7.60
CA ALA A 7 -21.63 3.76 -8.31
C ALA A 7 -20.74 3.02 -7.31
N GLN A 8 -20.70 1.71 -7.44
CA GLN A 8 -19.88 0.82 -6.61
C GLN A 8 -18.42 0.95 -7.04
N ALA A 9 -17.49 0.77 -6.11
CA ALA A 9 -16.08 0.73 -6.45
C ALA A 9 -15.79 -0.43 -7.44
N ILE A 10 -15.02 -0.13 -8.48
CA ILE A 10 -14.61 -1.09 -9.51
C ILE A 10 -13.24 -1.62 -9.09
N ASP A 11 -13.10 -2.93 -8.93
CA ASP A 11 -11.81 -3.57 -8.70
C ASP A 11 -11.07 -3.68 -10.03
N LEU A 12 -9.97 -2.93 -10.18
CA LEU A 12 -9.13 -2.94 -11.37
C LEU A 12 -8.15 -4.13 -11.38
N THR A 13 -8.03 -4.84 -10.26
CA THR A 13 -7.19 -6.04 -10.13
C THR A 13 -7.98 -7.34 -10.33
N GLU A 14 -9.29 -7.23 -10.58
CA GLU A 14 -10.12 -8.40 -10.89
C GLU A 14 -9.56 -9.15 -12.11
N GLY A 15 -9.33 -10.45 -11.95
CA GLY A 15 -8.76 -11.30 -13.00
C GLY A 15 -7.23 -11.21 -13.17
N ILE A 16 -6.54 -10.32 -12.44
CA ILE A 16 -5.08 -10.31 -12.38
C ILE A 16 -4.62 -11.49 -11.50
N GLN A 17 -3.94 -12.43 -12.12
CA GLN A 17 -3.27 -13.50 -11.39
C GLN A 17 -1.90 -13.00 -10.94
N ARG A 18 -1.57 -13.22 -9.67
CA ARG A 18 -0.24 -12.95 -9.15
C ARG A 18 0.77 -13.80 -9.91
N GLY A 19 1.76 -13.11 -10.49
CA GLY A 19 2.91 -13.74 -11.10
C GLY A 19 3.91 -14.24 -10.05
N THR A 20 5.02 -14.77 -10.53
CA THR A 20 6.15 -15.13 -9.67
C THR A 20 7.01 -13.88 -9.47
N ALA A 21 6.77 -13.16 -8.38
CA ALA A 21 7.67 -12.10 -7.96
C ALA A 21 8.83 -12.69 -7.15
N TYR A 22 10.03 -12.11 -7.32
CA TYR A 22 11.23 -12.55 -6.61
C TYR A 22 11.50 -11.66 -5.41
N ALA A 23 11.49 -12.28 -4.22
CA ALA A 23 11.99 -11.64 -3.02
C ALA A 23 13.52 -11.52 -3.09
N SER A 24 14.07 -10.38 -2.67
CA SER A 24 15.51 -10.26 -2.50
C SER A 24 15.97 -11.03 -1.26
N SER A 25 17.24 -11.48 -1.28
CA SER A 25 17.95 -11.80 -0.04
C SER A 25 18.17 -10.46 0.69
N LEU A 26 17.48 -10.25 1.79
CA LEU A 26 17.56 -9.01 2.59
C LEU A 26 19.02 -8.62 2.84
N THR A 27 19.49 -7.56 2.18
CA THR A 27 20.88 -7.10 2.29
C THR A 27 21.04 -6.08 3.41
N ASP A 28 22.27 -5.95 3.95
CA ASP A 28 22.57 -4.97 5.00
C ASP A 28 22.32 -3.54 4.50
N SER A 29 22.58 -3.24 3.23
CA SER A 29 22.34 -1.91 2.66
C SER A 29 20.86 -1.56 2.56
N GLU A 30 20.01 -2.51 2.15
CA GLU A 30 18.55 -2.33 2.09
C GLU A 30 17.96 -2.20 3.49
N ASN A 31 18.44 -3.01 4.44
CA ASN A 31 18.05 -2.91 5.83
C ASN A 31 18.45 -1.55 6.42
N ALA A 32 19.67 -1.07 6.14
CA ALA A 32 20.13 0.25 6.61
C ALA A 32 19.27 1.39 6.05
N ALA A 33 18.91 1.34 4.76
CA ALA A 33 18.04 2.34 4.13
C ALA A 33 16.63 2.33 4.74
N ALA A 34 16.05 1.14 4.98
CA ALA A 34 14.74 1.02 5.61
C ALA A 34 14.73 1.51 7.07
N VAL A 35 15.80 1.23 7.84
CA VAL A 35 15.98 1.74 9.21
C VAL A 35 16.15 3.25 9.21
N ASP A 36 16.98 3.82 8.33
CA ASP A 36 17.15 5.26 8.20
C ASP A 36 15.81 5.96 7.88
N PHE A 37 15.05 5.42 6.92
CA PHE A 37 13.71 5.90 6.63
C PHE A 37 12.79 5.85 7.86
N ALA A 38 12.79 4.73 8.60
CA ALA A 38 11.96 4.56 9.79
C ALA A 38 12.30 5.56 10.90
N VAL A 39 13.60 5.81 11.13
CA VAL A 39 14.08 6.79 12.11
C VAL A 39 13.66 8.20 11.71
N ARG A 40 13.89 8.60 10.46
CA ARG A 40 13.48 9.92 9.95
C ARG A 40 11.96 10.12 10.03
N LEU A 41 11.19 9.09 9.67
CA LEU A 41 9.73 9.12 9.77
C LEU A 41 9.30 9.32 11.22
N PHE A 42 9.87 8.56 12.17
CA PHE A 42 9.59 8.72 13.60
C PHE A 42 9.93 10.14 14.09
N GLN A 43 11.14 10.62 13.79
CA GLN A 43 11.60 11.96 14.21
C GLN A 43 10.72 13.10 13.69
N ASN A 44 10.14 12.93 12.49
CA ASN A 44 9.26 13.94 11.91
C ASN A 44 7.79 13.80 12.32
N THR A 45 7.42 12.72 13.02
CA THR A 45 6.03 12.45 13.41
C THR A 45 5.82 12.56 14.91
N VAL A 46 6.84 12.26 15.72
CA VAL A 46 6.74 12.28 17.18
C VAL A 46 6.47 13.69 17.69
N GLN A 47 5.55 13.79 18.65
CA GLN A 47 5.23 15.03 19.37
C GLN A 47 5.40 14.81 20.86
N ASP A 48 5.93 15.81 21.56
CA ASP A 48 6.17 15.73 23.00
C ASP A 48 4.86 15.55 23.76
N GLY A 49 4.84 14.54 24.64
CA GLY A 49 3.66 14.25 25.49
C GLY A 49 2.55 13.46 24.81
N GLU A 50 2.70 13.08 23.55
CA GLU A 50 1.71 12.28 22.83
C GLU A 50 2.16 10.81 22.67
N THR A 51 1.19 9.89 22.68
CA THR A 51 1.44 8.50 22.35
C THR A 51 1.38 8.32 20.84
N LEU A 52 2.46 7.83 20.24
CA LEU A 52 2.56 7.53 18.81
C LEU A 52 2.60 6.01 18.57
N LEU A 53 1.68 5.53 17.73
CA LEU A 53 1.76 4.20 17.12
C LEU A 53 2.08 4.37 15.64
N LEU A 54 3.23 3.90 15.21
CA LEU A 54 3.72 4.05 13.85
C LEU A 54 4.19 2.72 13.28
N SER A 55 3.79 2.40 12.04
CA SER A 55 4.29 1.26 11.29
C SER A 55 5.09 1.74 10.07
N PRO A 56 6.41 1.91 10.19
CA PRO A 56 7.25 2.33 9.06
C PRO A 56 7.17 1.37 7.88
N PHE A 57 7.01 0.08 8.14
CA PHE A 57 6.84 -0.94 7.11
C PHE A 57 5.59 -0.70 6.26
N SER A 58 4.46 -0.39 6.89
CA SER A 58 3.22 -0.08 6.16
C SER A 58 3.35 1.21 5.32
N VAL A 59 4.08 2.21 5.84
CA VAL A 59 4.35 3.45 5.08
C VAL A 59 5.26 3.15 3.89
N LEU A 60 6.30 2.33 4.05
CA LEU A 60 7.15 1.87 2.94
C LEU A 60 6.34 1.13 1.87
N CYS A 61 5.41 0.26 2.26
CA CYS A 61 4.52 -0.43 1.32
C CYS A 61 3.65 0.59 0.54
N ALA A 62 3.03 1.56 1.20
CA ALA A 62 2.19 2.56 0.56
C ALA A 62 2.98 3.43 -0.43
N LEU A 63 4.17 3.89 -0.03
CA LEU A 63 5.05 4.70 -0.89
C LEU A 63 5.65 3.87 -2.04
N GLY A 64 5.99 2.62 -1.80
CA GLY A 64 6.48 1.70 -2.84
C GLY A 64 5.43 1.43 -3.92
N MET A 65 4.18 1.19 -3.51
CA MET A 65 3.06 1.07 -4.46
C MET A 65 2.88 2.34 -5.29
N THR A 66 3.00 3.51 -4.66
CA THR A 66 2.90 4.81 -5.35
C THR A 66 4.08 5.01 -6.31
N ALA A 67 5.30 4.66 -5.91
CA ALA A 67 6.51 4.75 -6.73
C ALA A 67 6.41 3.90 -8.01
N ASN A 68 5.69 2.79 -7.98
CA ASN A 68 5.45 1.96 -9.18
C ASN A 68 4.64 2.69 -10.27
N GLY A 69 3.86 3.72 -9.89
CA GLY A 69 3.18 4.60 -10.83
C GLY A 69 3.94 5.88 -11.19
N ALA A 70 5.00 6.20 -10.47
CA ALA A 70 5.77 7.42 -10.65
C ALA A 70 6.81 7.29 -11.77
N GLN A 71 7.13 8.42 -12.42
CA GLN A 71 8.15 8.54 -13.45
C GLN A 71 8.92 9.86 -13.31
N GLY A 72 10.06 9.96 -14.01
CA GLY A 72 10.85 11.19 -14.07
C GLY A 72 11.28 11.70 -12.70
N GLU A 73 11.13 13.00 -12.50
CA GLU A 73 11.57 13.67 -11.27
C GLU A 73 10.82 13.18 -10.01
N THR A 74 9.51 12.96 -10.12
CA THR A 74 8.71 12.42 -9.01
C THR A 74 9.25 11.07 -8.53
N LEU A 75 9.59 10.17 -9.46
CA LEU A 75 10.19 8.88 -9.10
C LEU A 75 11.55 9.07 -8.43
N SER A 76 12.43 9.89 -9.01
CA SER A 76 13.78 10.10 -8.44
C SER A 76 13.74 10.72 -7.05
N GLN A 77 12.85 11.66 -6.80
CA GLN A 77 12.65 12.26 -5.47
C GLN A 77 12.08 11.23 -4.48
N THR A 78 11.13 10.41 -4.90
CA THR A 78 10.57 9.35 -4.05
C THR A 78 11.66 8.33 -3.68
N GLU A 79 12.44 7.86 -4.64
CA GLU A 79 13.55 6.94 -4.39
C GLU A 79 14.62 7.52 -3.47
N ALA A 80 14.91 8.82 -3.59
CA ALA A 80 15.84 9.52 -2.70
C ALA A 80 15.33 9.55 -1.24
N VAL A 81 14.04 9.78 -1.04
CA VAL A 81 13.42 9.74 0.30
C VAL A 81 13.42 8.32 0.86
N LEU A 82 13.16 7.31 0.04
CA LEU A 82 13.11 5.91 0.46
C LEU A 82 14.50 5.29 0.65
N GLY A 83 15.55 5.92 0.09
CA GLY A 83 16.92 5.41 0.12
C GLY A 83 17.16 4.18 -0.75
N MET A 84 16.19 3.82 -1.59
CA MET A 84 16.23 2.65 -2.48
C MET A 84 15.57 2.93 -3.82
N LYS A 85 16.05 2.24 -4.87
CA LYS A 85 15.34 2.17 -6.14
C LYS A 85 14.04 1.37 -5.99
N LYS A 86 13.00 1.72 -6.73
CA LYS A 86 11.67 1.09 -6.58
C LYS A 86 11.71 -0.43 -6.81
N GLU A 87 12.54 -0.91 -7.73
CA GLU A 87 12.69 -2.34 -8.00
C GLU A 87 13.30 -3.09 -6.81
N ALA A 88 14.34 -2.51 -6.19
CA ALA A 88 14.95 -3.04 -4.98
C ALA A 88 13.96 -3.01 -3.80
N LEU A 89 13.23 -1.90 -3.63
CA LEU A 89 12.21 -1.76 -2.59
C LEU A 89 11.09 -2.80 -2.74
N ASN A 90 10.58 -3.02 -3.96
CA ASN A 90 9.57 -4.05 -4.22
C ASN A 90 10.05 -5.43 -3.75
N SER A 91 11.25 -5.83 -4.17
CA SER A 91 11.84 -7.14 -3.83
C SER A 91 12.14 -7.25 -2.32
N TYR A 92 12.64 -6.19 -1.72
CA TYR A 92 12.91 -6.08 -0.27
C TYR A 92 11.65 -6.26 0.57
N LEU A 93 10.59 -5.51 0.24
CA LEU A 93 9.33 -5.58 0.99
C LEU A 93 8.64 -6.94 0.83
N LEU A 94 8.70 -7.56 -0.35
CA LEU A 94 8.23 -8.92 -0.56
C LEU A 94 9.04 -9.94 0.28
N GLY A 95 10.35 -9.75 0.36
CA GLY A 95 11.24 -10.58 1.20
C GLY A 95 10.83 -10.53 2.67
N TRP A 96 10.61 -9.35 3.21
CA TRP A 96 10.13 -9.18 4.58
C TRP A 96 8.73 -9.73 4.81
N GLN A 97 7.78 -9.50 3.90
CA GLN A 97 6.43 -10.09 3.99
C GLN A 97 6.49 -11.61 4.07
N THR A 98 7.32 -12.23 3.23
CA THR A 98 7.51 -13.67 3.21
C THR A 98 8.14 -14.17 4.51
N HIS A 99 9.18 -13.48 4.99
CA HIS A 99 9.87 -13.82 6.23
C HIS A 99 8.94 -13.73 7.45
N LEU A 100 8.20 -12.64 7.57
CA LEU A 100 7.28 -12.41 8.69
C LEU A 100 6.08 -13.37 8.68
N SER A 101 5.63 -13.80 7.51
CA SER A 101 4.53 -14.78 7.38
C SER A 101 4.93 -16.19 7.81
N GLN A 102 6.22 -16.49 7.95
CA GLN A 102 6.75 -17.80 8.38
C GLN A 102 6.93 -17.92 9.89
N GLY A 103 6.61 -16.90 10.66
CA GLY A 103 6.94 -16.74 12.08
C GLY A 103 6.00 -17.39 13.08
N GLY A 104 5.91 -18.71 13.12
CA GLY A 104 5.46 -19.46 14.31
C GLY A 104 4.04 -19.12 14.81
N GLN A 105 3.93 -18.76 16.10
CA GLN A 105 2.64 -18.48 16.77
C GLN A 105 2.11 -17.05 16.53
N THR A 106 2.90 -16.17 15.93
CA THR A 106 2.50 -14.79 15.62
C THR A 106 2.00 -14.70 14.18
N GLN A 107 0.79 -14.18 14.01
CA GLN A 107 0.22 -13.92 12.68
C GLN A 107 0.35 -12.44 12.36
N LEU A 108 0.92 -12.14 11.18
CA LEU A 108 0.94 -10.80 10.63
C LEU A 108 0.00 -10.75 9.41
N HIS A 109 -1.06 -9.97 9.54
CA HIS A 109 -1.97 -9.70 8.42
C HIS A 109 -1.56 -8.38 7.77
N LEU A 110 -1.09 -8.45 6.54
CA LEU A 110 -0.77 -7.28 5.72
C LEU A 110 -1.79 -7.17 4.59
N ALA A 111 -2.43 -6.02 4.51
CA ALA A 111 -3.40 -5.73 3.46
C ALA A 111 -3.11 -4.35 2.87
N ASN A 112 -2.97 -4.28 1.56
CA ASN A 112 -2.64 -3.07 0.83
C ASN A 112 -3.72 -2.77 -0.20
N SER A 113 -4.13 -1.51 -0.32
CA SER A 113 -5.04 -1.08 -1.38
C SER A 113 -4.73 0.33 -1.86
N VAL A 114 -5.02 0.57 -3.12
CA VAL A 114 -4.94 1.89 -3.76
C VAL A 114 -6.34 2.24 -4.27
N TRP A 115 -6.80 3.43 -3.93
CA TRP A 115 -8.12 3.92 -4.36
C TRP A 115 -7.94 5.11 -5.28
N LEU A 116 -8.49 5.01 -6.49
CA LEU A 116 -8.38 6.01 -7.54
C LEU A 116 -9.75 6.66 -7.77
N THR A 117 -9.76 7.98 -7.98
CA THR A 117 -11.01 8.68 -8.30
C THR A 117 -11.53 8.22 -9.68
N ALA A 118 -12.84 8.06 -9.79
CA ALA A 118 -13.50 7.73 -11.05
C ALA A 118 -13.32 8.83 -12.10
N ASP A 119 -13.15 10.08 -11.67
CA ASP A 119 -12.95 11.24 -12.53
C ASP A 119 -11.52 11.36 -13.07
N SER A 120 -10.59 10.54 -12.55
CA SER A 120 -9.24 10.50 -13.08
C SER A 120 -9.25 9.95 -14.51
N ARG A 121 -8.80 10.78 -15.46
CA ARG A 121 -8.73 10.42 -16.89
C ARG A 121 -7.59 9.45 -17.26
N PRO A 122 -6.52 9.26 -16.47
CA PRO A 122 -5.48 8.35 -16.90
C PRO A 122 -5.99 6.91 -16.90
N THR A 123 -5.76 6.24 -18.02
CA THR A 123 -5.87 4.78 -18.10
C THR A 123 -4.80 4.20 -17.20
N VAL A 124 -5.21 3.42 -16.20
CA VAL A 124 -4.25 2.77 -15.31
C VAL A 124 -3.46 1.73 -16.11
N ASN A 125 -2.13 1.84 -16.07
CA ASN A 125 -1.27 0.95 -16.84
C ASN A 125 -1.34 -0.48 -16.26
N LYS A 126 -1.47 -1.48 -17.13
CA LYS A 126 -1.48 -2.89 -16.74
C LYS A 126 -0.25 -3.32 -15.96
N SER A 127 0.93 -2.78 -16.29
CA SER A 127 2.17 -3.06 -15.55
C SER A 127 2.11 -2.54 -14.12
N PHE A 128 1.49 -1.39 -13.87
CA PHE A 128 1.27 -0.87 -12.52
C PHE A 128 0.37 -1.79 -11.70
N LEU A 129 -0.74 -2.25 -12.29
CA LEU A 129 -1.65 -3.19 -11.63
C LEU A 129 -0.93 -4.50 -11.29
N GLN A 130 -0.24 -5.08 -12.29
CA GLN A 130 0.47 -6.35 -12.12
C GLN A 130 1.58 -6.25 -11.07
N THR A 131 2.44 -5.22 -11.13
CA THR A 131 3.53 -5.05 -10.16
C THR A 131 2.99 -4.92 -8.74
N ASN A 132 1.93 -4.14 -8.53
CA ASN A 132 1.36 -3.99 -7.19
C ASN A 132 0.62 -5.25 -6.71
N ALA A 133 0.04 -6.03 -7.60
CA ALA A 133 -0.52 -7.33 -7.26
C ALA A 133 0.59 -8.33 -6.88
N ASP A 134 1.69 -8.36 -7.64
CA ASP A 134 2.77 -9.33 -7.47
C ASP A 134 3.57 -9.10 -6.18
N TYR A 135 3.97 -7.87 -5.91
CA TYR A 135 4.87 -7.54 -4.80
C TYR A 135 4.14 -7.18 -3.51
N TYR A 136 2.95 -6.61 -3.59
CA TYR A 136 2.23 -6.10 -2.41
C TYR A 136 0.92 -6.84 -2.12
N GLY A 137 0.46 -7.67 -3.03
CA GLY A 137 -0.87 -8.27 -2.94
C GLY A 137 -1.98 -7.24 -2.91
N ALA A 138 -1.74 -6.08 -3.51
CA ALA A 138 -2.63 -4.95 -3.39
C ALA A 138 -3.88 -5.09 -4.24
N GLY A 139 -5.04 -4.73 -3.67
CA GLY A 139 -6.24 -4.40 -4.43
C GLY A 139 -6.18 -2.97 -4.95
N ILE A 140 -6.57 -2.73 -6.20
CA ILE A 140 -6.61 -1.39 -6.79
C ILE A 140 -8.02 -1.12 -7.27
N TYR A 141 -8.62 -0.08 -6.68
CA TYR A 141 -10.03 0.22 -6.86
C TYR A 141 -10.22 1.58 -7.53
N LYS A 142 -11.25 1.71 -8.36
CA LYS A 142 -11.69 2.97 -8.92
C LYS A 142 -13.09 3.30 -8.40
N ALA A 143 -13.27 4.48 -7.81
CA ALA A 143 -14.51 4.86 -7.14
C ALA A 143 -14.79 6.37 -7.23
N PRO A 144 -16.05 6.80 -7.12
CA PRO A 144 -16.42 8.22 -7.15
C PRO A 144 -16.24 8.85 -5.77
N PHE A 145 -15.14 9.06 -5.25
CA PHE A 145 -14.83 9.58 -3.91
C PHE A 145 -16.00 10.35 -3.24
N ASN A 146 -16.85 9.61 -2.58
CA ASN A 146 -18.05 10.07 -1.88
C ASN A 146 -18.33 9.15 -0.67
N ASP A 147 -19.41 9.41 0.07
CA ASP A 147 -19.81 8.62 1.25
C ASP A 147 -19.90 7.11 0.99
N ALA A 148 -20.31 6.70 -0.21
CA ALA A 148 -20.38 5.28 -0.56
C ALA A 148 -18.97 4.69 -0.69
N THR A 149 -18.01 5.44 -1.21
CA THR A 149 -16.60 5.03 -1.26
C THR A 149 -15.99 4.93 0.13
N CYS A 150 -16.29 5.88 1.01
CA CYS A 150 -15.89 5.84 2.41
C CYS A 150 -16.35 4.53 3.08
N LYS A 151 -17.62 4.16 2.90
CA LYS A 151 -18.17 2.89 3.39
C LYS A 151 -17.46 1.68 2.77
N SER A 152 -17.14 1.72 1.49
CA SER A 152 -16.45 0.64 0.79
C SER A 152 -15.03 0.44 1.32
N ILE A 153 -14.29 1.52 1.57
CA ILE A 153 -12.94 1.47 2.17
C ILE A 153 -13.01 0.88 3.58
N ASN A 154 -13.93 1.35 4.41
CA ASN A 154 -14.08 0.83 5.77
C ASN A 154 -14.50 -0.65 5.78
N ALA A 155 -15.39 -1.06 4.87
CA ALA A 155 -15.78 -2.47 4.73
C ALA A 155 -14.60 -3.34 4.31
N TRP A 156 -13.78 -2.86 3.38
CA TRP A 156 -12.56 -3.55 2.94
C TRP A 156 -11.55 -3.70 4.09
N VAL A 157 -11.29 -2.64 4.86
CA VAL A 157 -10.39 -2.71 6.02
C VAL A 157 -10.93 -3.66 7.07
N ARG A 158 -12.21 -3.59 7.39
CA ARG A 158 -12.85 -4.49 8.34
C ARG A 158 -12.70 -5.96 7.92
N GLU A 159 -12.90 -6.27 6.63
CA GLU A 159 -12.70 -7.62 6.10
C GLU A 159 -11.24 -8.07 6.24
N LYS A 160 -10.30 -7.22 5.85
CA LYS A 160 -8.86 -7.56 5.86
C LYS A 160 -8.23 -7.61 7.25
N THR A 161 -8.92 -7.11 8.25
CA THR A 161 -8.48 -7.13 9.66
C THR A 161 -9.34 -8.05 10.54
N ASP A 162 -10.10 -8.95 9.96
CA ASP A 162 -11.03 -9.86 10.68
C ASP A 162 -11.94 -9.11 11.66
N GLY A 163 -12.34 -7.90 11.29
CA GLY A 163 -13.21 -7.03 12.09
C GLY A 163 -12.50 -6.24 13.20
N LEU A 164 -11.19 -6.39 13.37
CA LEU A 164 -10.42 -5.68 14.41
C LEU A 164 -10.38 -4.16 14.17
N ILE A 165 -10.39 -3.72 12.92
CA ILE A 165 -10.48 -2.31 12.56
C ILE A 165 -11.79 -2.08 11.81
N PRO A 166 -12.84 -1.63 12.51
CA PRO A 166 -14.16 -1.46 11.89
C PRO A 166 -14.23 -0.25 10.97
N GLN A 167 -13.38 0.76 11.20
CA GLN A 167 -13.39 2.04 10.48
C GLN A 167 -12.04 2.74 10.59
N ILE A 168 -11.56 3.32 9.49
CA ILE A 168 -10.32 4.10 9.41
C ILE A 168 -10.52 5.51 8.84
N ILE A 169 -11.65 5.76 8.17
CA ILE A 169 -11.98 7.07 7.60
C ILE A 169 -13.44 7.43 7.89
N ASP A 170 -13.70 8.70 8.16
CA ASP A 170 -15.03 9.23 8.44
C ASP A 170 -15.66 9.89 7.21
N ALA A 171 -14.86 10.55 6.37
CA ALA A 171 -15.27 11.25 5.16
C ALA A 171 -14.15 11.24 4.10
N ILE A 172 -14.53 11.50 2.85
CA ILE A 172 -13.65 11.71 1.70
C ILE A 172 -14.05 13.01 1.01
#